data_684c7b238b6ccda3e52f5d5c1237da65
#
_entry.id   684c7b238b6ccda3e52f5d5c1237da65
#
_cell.length_a   1.000
_cell.length_b   1.000
_cell.length_c   1.000
_cell.angle_alpha   90.00
_cell.angle_beta   90.00
_cell.angle_gamma   90.00
#
_symmetry.space_group_name_H-M   'P 1'
#
loop_
_entity.id
_entity.type
_entity.pdbx_description
1 polymer ?
#
loop_
_entity_poly.entity_id
_entity_poly.type
_entity_poly.pdbx_seq_one_letter_code
_entity_poly.pdbx_strand_id
1 'polypeptide(L)'
;ILAWLTWWGSHKYDPYRPLESDKAPLTIQAVAEQFKWIFIYPEQNIATVNEVRFPEKTPVSFKITSNFTMNSFFIPQLGGQIYAMAGMQTHLHLLADEPGIFRGFSANYSGYGFSQMRFKAHSVTEPEFAQWVEAVKAGNGTSINAEAIQKGTLDQAELATLKDGDRSKHQIEHLVNRAKAAGDEEALAKAEAMTPFPTKPHPVTYYSSVEPKLFETIINRYMSNYHGVDHSAGHATAETHAAAEHAAQGE
;
A
#
# COMPACT_ATOMS: atom_id res chain seq x y z
N ILE A 1 9.90 33.64 17.17
CA ILE A 1 8.47 33.37 16.90
C ILE A 1 8.32 32.37 15.77
N LEU A 2 8.83 32.65 14.55
CA LEU A 2 8.68 31.76 13.39
C LEU A 2 9.21 30.34 13.66
N ALA A 3 10.42 30.20 14.17
CA ALA A 3 11.00 28.90 14.54
C ALA A 3 10.15 28.12 15.56
N TRP A 4 9.60 28.81 16.55
CA TRP A 4 8.71 28.18 17.51
C TRP A 4 7.39 27.74 16.89
N LEU A 5 6.78 28.55 16.03
CA LEU A 5 5.55 28.19 15.31
C LEU A 5 5.77 26.99 14.38
N THR A 6 6.91 26.96 13.68
CA THR A 6 7.26 25.84 12.80
C THR A 6 7.49 24.56 13.60
N TRP A 7 8.23 24.65 14.70
CA TRP A 7 8.48 23.51 15.58
C TRP A 7 7.17 22.99 16.21
N TRP A 8 6.35 23.89 16.76
CA TRP A 8 5.05 23.52 17.34
C TRP A 8 4.11 22.91 16.30
N GLY A 9 4.02 23.50 15.10
CA GLY A 9 3.19 23.03 14.01
C GLY A 9 3.61 21.64 13.51
N SER A 10 4.92 21.40 13.35
CA SER A 10 5.43 20.10 12.92
C SER A 10 5.11 18.97 13.91
N HIS A 11 5.11 19.26 15.22
CA HIS A 11 4.75 18.28 16.23
C HIS A 11 3.22 18.10 16.38
N LYS A 12 2.46 19.18 16.21
CA LYS A 12 1.00 19.12 16.33
C LYS A 12 0.35 18.39 15.16
N TYR A 13 0.87 18.59 13.94
CA TYR A 13 0.31 18.07 12.70
C TYR A 13 1.15 16.91 12.14
N ASP A 14 1.90 16.22 12.98
CA ASP A 14 2.63 15.03 12.61
C ASP A 14 1.64 13.96 12.09
N PRO A 15 1.80 13.44 10.85
CA PRO A 15 0.94 12.41 10.28
C PRO A 15 0.95 11.09 11.08
N TYR A 16 1.98 10.84 11.88
CA TYR A 16 2.06 9.70 12.80
C TYR A 16 1.23 9.88 14.08
N ARG A 17 0.85 11.10 14.40
CA ARG A 17 0.06 11.36 15.60
C ARG A 17 -1.40 10.97 15.38
N PRO A 18 -1.97 10.10 16.25
CA PRO A 18 -3.39 9.77 16.20
C PRO A 18 -4.25 11.03 16.33
N LEU A 19 -5.34 11.06 15.56
CA LEU A 19 -6.32 12.13 15.66
C LEU A 19 -7.15 11.96 16.94
N GLU A 20 -7.36 13.07 17.65
CA GLU A 20 -8.22 13.11 18.82
C GLU A 20 -9.68 12.95 18.37
N SER A 21 -10.35 11.90 18.82
CA SER A 21 -11.74 11.60 18.50
C SER A 21 -12.35 10.71 19.58
N ASP A 22 -13.65 10.86 19.79
CA ASP A 22 -14.42 9.99 20.68
C ASP A 22 -14.67 8.59 20.09
N LYS A 23 -14.47 8.43 18.78
CA LYS A 23 -14.62 7.15 18.08
C LYS A 23 -13.28 6.41 17.96
N ALA A 24 -13.32 5.09 18.10
CA ALA A 24 -12.18 4.24 17.82
C ALA A 24 -11.76 4.36 16.35
N PRO A 25 -10.46 4.47 16.05
CA PRO A 25 -9.98 4.58 14.67
C PRO A 25 -10.18 3.29 13.90
N LEU A 26 -10.68 3.41 12.66
CA LEU A 26 -10.72 2.30 11.72
C LEU A 26 -9.32 2.06 11.17
N THR A 27 -8.78 0.86 11.37
CA THR A 27 -7.48 0.48 10.82
C THR A 27 -7.61 -0.05 9.40
N ILE A 28 -6.89 0.55 8.46
CA ILE A 28 -6.79 0.10 7.06
C ILE A 28 -5.31 -0.07 6.72
N GLN A 29 -4.95 -1.23 6.18
CA GLN A 29 -3.61 -1.51 5.71
C GLN A 29 -3.55 -1.24 4.20
N ALA A 30 -2.70 -0.33 3.75
CA ALA A 30 -2.53 0.02 2.35
C ALA A 30 -1.19 -0.50 1.82
N VAL A 31 -1.25 -1.27 0.76
CA VAL A 31 -0.08 -1.83 0.09
C VAL A 31 0.03 -1.25 -1.30
N ALA A 32 1.14 -0.55 -1.59
CA ALA A 32 1.48 -0.17 -2.94
C ALA A 32 2.03 -1.40 -3.68
N GLU A 33 1.35 -1.79 -4.74
CA GLU A 33 1.75 -2.87 -5.65
C GLU A 33 2.07 -2.28 -7.02
N GLN A 34 2.58 -3.07 -7.94
CA GLN A 34 2.91 -2.62 -9.28
C GLN A 34 1.68 -2.03 -9.98
N PHE A 35 1.65 -0.69 -9.97
CA PHE A 35 0.66 0.21 -10.56
C PHE A 35 -0.77 0.13 -10.01
N LYS A 36 -0.94 -0.34 -8.76
CA LYS A 36 -2.23 -0.38 -8.04
C LYS A 36 -2.04 -0.23 -6.54
N TRP A 37 -3.13 0.07 -5.85
CA TRP A 37 -3.21 0.10 -4.40
C TRP A 37 -4.12 -1.00 -3.89
N ILE A 38 -3.65 -1.78 -2.93
CA ILE A 38 -4.45 -2.79 -2.23
C ILE A 38 -4.75 -2.25 -0.84
N PHE A 39 -6.02 -2.27 -0.47
CA PHE A 39 -6.51 -1.87 0.85
C PHE A 39 -7.04 -3.08 1.58
N ILE A 40 -6.45 -3.42 2.70
CA ILE A 40 -6.80 -4.55 3.55
C ILE A 40 -7.49 -4.01 4.80
N TYR A 41 -8.62 -4.59 5.14
CA TYR A 41 -9.39 -4.30 6.34
C TYR A 41 -9.25 -5.47 7.31
N PRO A 42 -8.30 -5.43 8.25
CA PRO A 42 -8.00 -6.58 9.10
C PRO A 42 -9.18 -6.99 10.00
N GLU A 43 -9.94 -6.02 10.49
CA GLU A 43 -11.11 -6.30 11.36
C GLU A 43 -12.29 -6.90 10.59
N GLN A 44 -12.51 -6.47 9.35
CA GLN A 44 -13.58 -6.94 8.48
C GLN A 44 -13.18 -8.18 7.68
N ASN A 45 -11.88 -8.51 7.63
CA ASN A 45 -11.30 -9.60 6.84
C ASN A 45 -11.64 -9.53 5.35
N ILE A 46 -11.58 -8.34 4.76
CA ILE A 46 -11.78 -8.08 3.33
C ILE A 46 -10.62 -7.28 2.76
N ALA A 47 -10.45 -7.31 1.44
CA ALA A 47 -9.52 -6.42 0.75
C ALA A 47 -10.14 -5.84 -0.53
N THR A 48 -9.63 -4.68 -0.93
CA THR A 48 -10.07 -3.99 -2.14
C THR A 48 -8.88 -3.48 -2.93
N VAL A 49 -9.05 -3.32 -4.24
CA VAL A 49 -8.03 -2.75 -5.13
C VAL A 49 -8.54 -1.44 -5.71
N ASN A 50 -7.71 -0.39 -5.63
CA ASN A 50 -7.96 0.95 -6.15
C ASN A 50 -9.25 1.63 -5.67
N GLU A 51 -9.86 1.11 -4.63
CA GLU A 51 -10.97 1.73 -3.93
C GLU A 51 -10.85 1.49 -2.44
N VAL A 52 -11.05 2.53 -1.64
CA VAL A 52 -11.09 2.46 -0.18
C VAL A 52 -12.36 3.12 0.31
N ARG A 53 -13.06 2.50 1.27
CA ARG A 53 -14.26 3.05 1.91
C ARG A 53 -14.08 3.11 3.41
N PHE A 54 -14.59 4.17 4.01
CA PHE A 54 -14.58 4.36 5.45
C PHE A 54 -15.73 5.26 5.89
N PRO A 55 -16.19 5.13 7.15
CA PRO A 55 -17.28 5.95 7.63
C PRO A 55 -16.83 7.41 7.86
N GLU A 56 -17.74 8.36 7.60
CA GLU A 56 -17.56 9.76 7.94
C GLU A 56 -17.36 9.97 9.44
N LYS A 57 -16.70 11.06 9.83
CA LYS A 57 -16.46 11.44 11.24
C LYS A 57 -15.83 10.33 12.08
N THR A 58 -15.16 9.39 11.43
CA THR A 58 -14.44 8.30 12.07
C THR A 58 -12.97 8.41 11.68
N PRO A 59 -12.04 8.51 12.63
CA PRO A 59 -10.63 8.53 12.32
C PRO A 59 -10.21 7.25 11.59
N VAL A 60 -9.45 7.40 10.53
CA VAL A 60 -8.88 6.28 9.80
C VAL A 60 -7.38 6.23 10.04
N SER A 61 -6.90 5.11 10.55
CA SER A 61 -5.47 4.84 10.75
C SER A 61 -4.96 3.98 9.61
N PHE A 62 -4.28 4.59 8.65
CA PHE A 62 -3.62 3.87 7.58
C PHE A 62 -2.25 3.36 8.03
N LYS A 63 -2.02 2.04 7.87
CA LYS A 63 -0.71 1.40 7.91
C LYS A 63 -0.27 1.14 6.49
N ILE A 64 0.84 1.74 6.08
CA ILE A 64 1.19 1.81 4.66
C ILE A 64 2.54 1.17 4.42
N THR A 65 2.62 0.34 3.39
CA THR A 65 3.86 -0.30 2.92
C THR A 65 3.87 -0.41 1.40
N SER A 66 4.97 -0.85 0.83
CA SER A 66 5.07 -1.18 -0.59
C SER A 66 5.56 -2.62 -0.75
N ASN A 67 5.00 -3.34 -1.72
CA ASN A 67 5.51 -4.63 -2.18
C ASN A 67 6.35 -4.49 -3.46
N PHE A 68 6.73 -3.28 -3.81
CA PHE A 68 7.43 -2.94 -5.04
C PHE A 68 8.37 -1.76 -4.78
N THR A 69 8.54 -0.88 -5.75
CA THR A 69 9.31 0.35 -5.61
C THR A 69 8.63 1.32 -4.62
N MET A 70 9.41 2.19 -4.02
CA MET A 70 8.89 3.26 -3.17
C MET A 70 7.80 4.06 -3.89
N ASN A 71 6.70 4.27 -3.19
CA ASN A 71 5.56 5.05 -3.63
C ASN A 71 5.24 6.15 -2.61
N SER A 72 4.27 6.97 -2.90
CA SER A 72 3.78 7.99 -1.98
C SER A 72 2.26 7.98 -1.99
N PHE A 73 1.67 7.68 -0.84
CA PHE A 73 0.23 7.67 -0.64
C PHE A 73 -0.27 9.09 -0.42
N PHE A 74 -1.23 9.54 -1.22
CA PHE A 74 -1.72 10.91 -1.14
C PHE A 74 -3.20 11.02 -1.48
N ILE A 75 -3.96 11.62 -0.56
CA ILE A 75 -5.35 12.05 -0.74
C ILE A 75 -5.40 13.55 -0.44
N PRO A 76 -5.20 14.43 -1.45
CA PRO A 76 -4.98 15.86 -1.24
C PRO A 76 -6.05 16.58 -0.44
N GLN A 77 -7.31 16.13 -0.55
CA GLN A 77 -8.45 16.75 0.10
C GLN A 77 -8.58 16.39 1.59
N LEU A 78 -7.91 15.33 2.04
CA LEU A 78 -8.00 14.83 3.42
C LEU A 78 -6.74 15.11 4.25
N GLY A 79 -5.57 15.19 3.61
CA GLY A 79 -4.35 15.42 4.36
C GLY A 79 -3.08 15.41 3.52
N GLY A 80 -1.93 15.37 4.20
CA GLY A 80 -0.61 15.30 3.59
C GLY A 80 -0.33 13.95 2.95
N GLN A 81 0.81 13.86 2.26
CA GLN A 81 1.30 12.62 1.70
C GLN A 81 2.25 11.90 2.66
N ILE A 82 2.35 10.58 2.53
CA ILE A 82 3.31 9.74 3.25
C ILE A 82 3.93 8.73 2.30
N TYR A 83 5.21 8.37 2.53
CA TYR A 83 5.90 7.37 1.72
C TYR A 83 5.45 5.96 2.06
N ALA A 84 5.28 5.15 1.02
CA ALA A 84 5.12 3.70 1.08
C ALA A 84 6.44 3.05 0.64
N MET A 85 7.13 2.40 1.56
CA MET A 85 8.45 1.82 1.32
C MET A 85 8.42 0.31 1.56
N ALA A 86 9.12 -0.44 0.71
CA ALA A 86 9.25 -1.88 0.86
C ALA A 86 10.04 -2.22 2.14
N GLY A 87 9.55 -3.20 2.90
CA GLY A 87 10.15 -3.61 4.17
C GLY A 87 9.93 -2.66 5.35
N MET A 88 9.18 -1.58 5.15
CA MET A 88 8.88 -0.61 6.20
C MET A 88 7.38 -0.37 6.31
N GLN A 89 6.93 0.01 7.49
CA GLN A 89 5.57 0.45 7.74
C GLN A 89 5.55 1.92 8.11
N THR A 90 4.75 2.70 7.41
CA THR A 90 4.47 4.10 7.75
C THR A 90 3.02 4.26 8.20
N HIS A 91 2.73 5.33 8.93
CA HIS A 91 1.43 5.61 9.49
C HIS A 91 0.90 6.95 8.99
N LEU A 92 -0.38 6.98 8.65
CA LEU A 92 -1.09 8.21 8.29
C LEU A 92 -2.49 8.18 8.91
N HIS A 93 -2.84 9.23 9.60
CA HIS A 93 -4.16 9.39 10.20
C HIS A 93 -4.94 10.43 9.42
N LEU A 94 -6.12 10.05 8.94
CA LEU A 94 -7.02 10.91 8.18
C LEU A 94 -8.43 10.89 8.80
N LEU A 95 -9.16 11.96 8.58
CA LEU A 95 -10.56 12.10 8.97
C LEU A 95 -11.31 12.80 7.84
N ALA A 96 -12.48 12.27 7.46
CA ALA A 96 -13.41 12.96 6.58
C ALA A 96 -14.61 13.44 7.40
N ASP A 97 -14.88 14.73 7.37
CA ASP A 97 -15.99 15.33 8.12
C ASP A 97 -17.35 15.10 7.45
N GLU A 98 -17.33 14.91 6.12
CA GLU A 98 -18.55 14.77 5.31
C GLU A 98 -18.44 13.56 4.36
N PRO A 99 -19.59 12.97 3.97
CA PRO A 99 -19.62 11.94 2.94
C PRO A 99 -19.14 12.51 1.61
N GLY A 100 -18.39 11.73 0.84
CA GLY A 100 -17.91 12.18 -0.45
C GLY A 100 -16.95 11.19 -1.11
N ILE A 101 -16.56 11.52 -2.34
CA ILE A 101 -15.59 10.74 -3.10
C ILE A 101 -14.33 11.58 -3.28
N PHE A 102 -13.27 11.17 -2.65
CA PHE A 102 -11.96 11.80 -2.72
C PHE A 102 -11.06 11.04 -3.68
N ARG A 103 -10.25 11.78 -4.43
CA ARG A 103 -9.27 11.17 -5.34
C ARG A 103 -7.95 10.98 -4.62
N GLY A 104 -7.49 9.73 -4.58
CA GLY A 104 -6.14 9.39 -4.13
C GLY A 104 -5.27 8.98 -5.31
N PHE A 105 -3.97 9.17 -5.17
CA PHE A 105 -3.00 8.77 -6.18
C PHE A 105 -1.61 8.57 -5.56
N SER A 106 -0.75 7.90 -6.32
CA SER A 106 0.67 7.84 -5.99
C SER A 106 1.35 9.14 -6.41
N ALA A 107 2.08 9.78 -5.50
CA ALA A 107 2.74 11.06 -5.73
C ALA A 107 4.27 10.92 -5.94
N ASN A 108 4.80 9.69 -5.96
CA ASN A 108 6.21 9.41 -6.24
C ASN A 108 6.32 8.51 -7.47
N TYR A 109 7.18 8.88 -8.42
CA TYR A 109 7.39 8.11 -9.64
C TYR A 109 7.92 6.70 -9.31
N SER A 110 7.22 5.67 -9.79
CA SER A 110 7.51 4.28 -9.53
C SER A 110 7.57 3.39 -10.79
N GLY A 111 7.70 4.01 -11.97
CA GLY A 111 7.78 3.31 -13.23
C GLY A 111 6.74 3.75 -14.25
N TYR A 112 6.65 3.07 -15.37
CA TYR A 112 5.81 3.48 -16.51
C TYR A 112 4.31 3.48 -16.25
N GLY A 113 3.81 2.61 -15.38
CA GLY A 113 2.40 2.56 -14.99
C GLY A 113 2.01 3.54 -13.88
N PHE A 114 2.95 4.32 -13.37
CA PHE A 114 2.75 5.27 -12.27
C PHE A 114 1.57 6.23 -12.49
N SER A 115 1.41 6.76 -13.70
CA SER A 115 0.34 7.71 -14.02
C SER A 115 -1.07 7.13 -13.86
N GLN A 116 -1.20 5.81 -13.88
CA GLN A 116 -2.45 5.07 -13.71
C GLN A 116 -2.69 4.64 -12.26
N MET A 117 -1.73 4.85 -11.38
CA MET A 117 -1.78 4.45 -9.97
C MET A 117 -2.67 5.42 -9.17
N ARG A 118 -3.97 5.35 -9.43
CA ARG A 118 -5.01 6.20 -8.86
C ARG A 118 -6.06 5.33 -8.18
N PHE A 119 -6.65 5.84 -7.11
CA PHE A 119 -7.72 5.18 -6.38
C PHE A 119 -8.79 6.18 -5.95
N LYS A 120 -9.95 5.66 -5.55
CA LYS A 120 -11.04 6.45 -4.98
C LYS A 120 -11.18 6.14 -3.50
N ALA A 121 -11.25 7.19 -2.70
CA ALA A 121 -11.57 7.09 -1.28
C ALA A 121 -13.01 7.59 -1.08
N HIS A 122 -13.88 6.71 -0.62
CA HIS A 122 -15.28 7.00 -0.36
C HIS A 122 -15.49 7.16 1.13
N SER A 123 -15.82 8.36 1.56
CA SER A 123 -16.40 8.60 2.87
C SER A 123 -17.90 8.40 2.77
N VAL A 124 -18.45 7.51 3.56
CA VAL A 124 -19.86 7.09 3.55
C VAL A 124 -20.42 7.14 4.96
N THR A 125 -21.73 7.04 5.10
CA THR A 125 -22.33 6.91 6.43
C THR A 125 -21.99 5.56 7.04
N GLU A 126 -22.03 5.46 8.38
CA GLU A 126 -21.71 4.23 9.09
C GLU A 126 -22.59 3.02 8.68
N PRO A 127 -23.92 3.19 8.49
CA PRO A 127 -24.75 2.11 7.97
C PRO A 127 -24.40 1.68 6.55
N GLU A 128 -24.07 2.62 5.67
CA GLU A 128 -23.66 2.33 4.30
C GLU A 128 -22.32 1.57 4.26
N PHE A 129 -21.40 1.93 5.14
CA PHE A 129 -20.15 1.20 5.29
C PHE A 129 -20.39 -0.25 5.71
N ALA A 130 -21.25 -0.47 6.72
CA ALA A 130 -21.58 -1.82 7.17
C ALA A 130 -22.26 -2.65 6.07
N GLN A 131 -23.22 -2.07 5.35
CA GLN A 131 -23.86 -2.73 4.21
C GLN A 131 -22.88 -3.07 3.10
N TRP A 132 -21.96 -2.17 2.79
CA TRP A 132 -20.91 -2.43 1.80
C TRP A 132 -19.98 -3.57 2.22
N VAL A 133 -19.55 -3.62 3.48
CA VAL A 133 -18.72 -4.72 4.01
C VAL A 133 -19.43 -6.07 3.85
N GLU A 134 -20.72 -6.14 4.19
CA GLU A 134 -21.51 -7.37 4.02
C GLU A 134 -21.69 -7.74 2.54
N ALA A 135 -21.89 -6.76 1.66
CA ALA A 135 -21.96 -7.00 0.22
C ALA A 135 -20.65 -7.55 -0.35
N VAL A 136 -19.49 -7.04 0.10
CA VAL A 136 -18.17 -7.55 -0.31
C VAL A 136 -17.96 -8.98 0.20
N LYS A 137 -18.34 -9.28 1.43
CA LYS A 137 -18.26 -10.64 1.99
C LYS A 137 -19.18 -11.63 1.29
N ALA A 138 -20.38 -11.22 0.93
CA ALA A 138 -21.37 -12.04 0.22
C ALA A 138 -21.02 -12.24 -1.26
N GLY A 139 -20.17 -11.39 -1.84
CA GLY A 139 -19.67 -11.54 -3.20
C GLY A 139 -18.84 -12.82 -3.35
N ASN A 140 -18.85 -13.42 -4.54
CA ASN A 140 -18.00 -14.57 -4.88
C ASN A 140 -16.52 -14.16 -5.04
N GLY A 141 -16.04 -13.27 -4.17
CA GLY A 141 -14.68 -12.76 -4.19
C GLY A 141 -13.67 -13.86 -3.88
N THR A 142 -12.59 -13.85 -4.65
CA THR A 142 -11.44 -14.73 -4.42
C THR A 142 -10.72 -14.34 -3.12
N SER A 143 -10.09 -15.28 -2.45
CA SER A 143 -9.17 -14.99 -1.35
C SER A 143 -7.88 -14.36 -1.88
N ILE A 144 -7.41 -13.30 -1.23
CA ILE A 144 -6.10 -12.71 -1.53
C ILE A 144 -5.04 -13.29 -0.59
N ASN A 145 -3.92 -13.72 -1.14
CA ASN A 145 -2.78 -14.27 -0.39
C ASN A 145 -1.44 -13.68 -0.86
N ALA A 146 -0.40 -13.89 -0.07
CA ALA A 146 0.94 -13.36 -0.34
C ALA A 146 1.54 -13.91 -1.65
N GLU A 147 1.21 -15.13 -2.03
CA GLU A 147 1.69 -15.76 -3.27
C GLU A 147 1.04 -15.12 -4.50
N ALA A 148 -0.27 -14.82 -4.47
CA ALA A 148 -0.99 -14.13 -5.53
C ALA A 148 -0.44 -12.72 -5.76
N ILE A 149 -0.12 -12.01 -4.68
CA ILE A 149 0.53 -10.69 -4.75
C ILE A 149 1.92 -10.82 -5.37
N GLN A 150 2.71 -11.82 -4.95
CA GLN A 150 4.08 -12.03 -5.45
C GLN A 150 4.14 -12.34 -6.95
N LYS A 151 3.20 -13.15 -7.43
CA LYS A 151 3.13 -13.51 -8.85
C LYS A 151 2.59 -12.39 -9.73
N GLY A 152 2.13 -11.28 -9.16
CA GLY A 152 1.43 -10.22 -9.89
C GLY A 152 0.10 -10.66 -10.49
N THR A 153 -0.33 -11.89 -10.17
CA THR A 153 -1.56 -12.52 -10.67
C THR A 153 -2.64 -12.43 -9.60
N LEU A 154 -3.18 -11.22 -9.40
CA LEU A 154 -4.27 -11.05 -8.45
C LEU A 154 -5.59 -11.66 -8.95
N ASP A 155 -5.78 -11.70 -10.28
CA ASP A 155 -6.92 -12.35 -10.92
C ASP A 155 -6.62 -12.59 -12.40
N GLN A 156 -7.19 -13.66 -12.99
CA GLN A 156 -7.10 -13.92 -14.44
C GLN A 156 -7.81 -12.84 -15.27
N ALA A 157 -8.87 -12.24 -14.74
CA ALA A 157 -9.55 -11.12 -15.37
C ALA A 157 -8.67 -9.87 -15.42
N GLU A 158 -7.90 -9.60 -14.36
CA GLU A 158 -6.88 -8.54 -14.34
C GLU A 158 -5.78 -8.79 -15.38
N LEU A 159 -5.30 -10.03 -15.48
CA LEU A 159 -4.28 -10.41 -16.49
C LEU A 159 -4.77 -10.18 -17.91
N ALA A 160 -6.04 -10.45 -18.18
CA ALA A 160 -6.63 -10.24 -19.50
C ALA A 160 -6.68 -8.75 -19.88
N THR A 161 -6.96 -7.87 -18.91
CA THR A 161 -6.95 -6.42 -19.13
C THR A 161 -5.54 -5.82 -19.26
N LEU A 162 -4.53 -6.50 -18.69
CA LEU A 162 -3.12 -6.08 -18.76
C LEU A 162 -2.47 -6.35 -20.12
N LYS A 163 -3.02 -7.25 -20.91
CA LYS A 163 -2.47 -7.65 -22.22
C LYS A 163 -2.61 -6.59 -23.32
N ASP A 164 -3.46 -5.59 -23.15
CA ASP A 164 -3.78 -4.57 -24.16
C ASP A 164 -3.02 -3.24 -24.01
N GLY A 165 -1.85 -3.26 -23.41
CA GLY A 165 -1.04 -2.08 -23.17
C GLY A 165 -0.25 -1.60 -24.39
N ASP A 166 -0.76 -0.62 -25.11
CA ASP A 166 -0.17 -0.12 -26.37
C ASP A 166 1.21 0.52 -26.21
N ARG A 167 1.45 1.20 -25.09
CA ARG A 167 2.71 1.93 -24.82
C ARG A 167 3.90 1.01 -24.54
N SER A 168 3.66 -0.09 -23.90
CA SER A 168 4.68 -1.07 -23.57
C SER A 168 5.05 -1.94 -24.77
N LYS A 169 4.13 -2.15 -25.72
CA LYS A 169 4.45 -2.81 -26.99
C LYS A 169 5.54 -2.03 -27.73
N HIS A 170 5.38 -0.73 -27.86
CA HIS A 170 6.37 0.11 -28.57
C HIS A 170 7.75 0.11 -27.88
N GLN A 171 7.79 0.10 -26.55
CA GLN A 171 9.05 0.01 -25.82
C GLN A 171 9.70 -1.38 -25.93
N ILE A 172 8.90 -2.43 -25.85
CA ILE A 172 9.38 -3.80 -26.05
C ILE A 172 9.90 -3.96 -27.47
N GLU A 173 9.17 -3.49 -28.48
CA GLU A 173 9.61 -3.48 -29.87
C GLU A 173 10.92 -2.72 -30.05
N HIS A 174 11.07 -1.57 -29.40
CA HIS A 174 12.32 -0.81 -29.44
C HIS A 174 13.49 -1.58 -28.80
N LEU A 175 13.27 -2.25 -27.66
CA LEU A 175 14.29 -3.07 -27.01
C LEU A 175 14.64 -4.29 -27.84
N VAL A 176 13.64 -4.98 -28.39
CA VAL A 176 13.82 -6.12 -29.31
C VAL A 176 14.62 -5.70 -30.55
N ASN A 177 14.25 -4.60 -31.19
CA ASN A 177 14.96 -4.09 -32.37
C ASN A 177 16.40 -3.68 -32.05
N ARG A 178 16.64 -3.09 -30.89
CA ARG A 178 17.99 -2.73 -30.43
C ARG A 178 18.83 -3.96 -30.13
N ALA A 179 18.28 -4.97 -29.48
CA ALA A 179 18.98 -6.23 -29.20
C ALA A 179 19.31 -6.99 -30.50
N LYS A 180 18.37 -7.04 -31.44
CA LYS A 180 18.60 -7.60 -32.79
C LYS A 180 19.71 -6.87 -33.55
N ALA A 181 19.72 -5.55 -33.51
CA ALA A 181 20.75 -4.74 -34.17
C ALA A 181 22.13 -4.90 -33.53
N ALA A 182 22.18 -5.20 -32.23
CA ALA A 182 23.42 -5.46 -31.49
C ALA A 182 23.90 -6.91 -31.61
N GLY A 183 23.08 -7.83 -32.12
CA GLY A 183 23.39 -9.27 -32.16
C GLY A 183 23.46 -9.94 -30.78
N ASP A 184 22.79 -9.34 -29.78
CA ASP A 184 22.79 -9.80 -28.40
C ASP A 184 21.60 -10.72 -28.15
N GLU A 185 21.85 -12.04 -28.24
CA GLU A 185 20.81 -13.06 -28.08
C GLU A 185 20.25 -13.11 -26.66
N GLU A 186 21.05 -12.79 -25.62
CA GLU A 186 20.59 -12.78 -24.24
C GLU A 186 19.66 -11.58 -23.99
N ALA A 187 20.03 -10.40 -24.47
CA ALA A 187 19.19 -9.22 -24.41
C ALA A 187 17.90 -9.38 -25.21
N LEU A 188 17.97 -10.08 -26.36
CA LEU A 188 16.80 -10.39 -27.17
C LEU A 188 15.82 -11.31 -26.45
N ALA A 189 16.29 -12.43 -25.92
CA ALA A 189 15.45 -13.35 -25.15
C ALA A 189 14.79 -12.67 -23.94
N LYS A 190 15.53 -11.78 -23.27
CA LYS A 190 15.05 -11.01 -22.14
C LYS A 190 13.98 -9.99 -22.55
N ALA A 191 14.15 -9.32 -23.69
CA ALA A 191 13.18 -8.37 -24.21
C ALA A 191 11.90 -9.05 -24.71
N GLU A 192 12.01 -10.21 -25.36
CA GLU A 192 10.86 -11.00 -25.82
C GLU A 192 10.06 -11.65 -24.68
N ALA A 193 10.71 -11.92 -23.55
CA ALA A 193 10.05 -12.40 -22.32
C ALA A 193 9.35 -11.29 -21.53
N MET A 194 9.55 -10.02 -21.88
CA MET A 194 8.91 -8.90 -21.18
C MET A 194 7.41 -8.85 -21.47
N THR A 195 6.62 -8.83 -20.40
CA THR A 195 5.18 -8.59 -20.51
C THR A 195 4.88 -7.08 -20.60
N PRO A 196 3.94 -6.67 -21.46
CA PRO A 196 3.55 -5.28 -21.56
C PRO A 196 3.02 -4.72 -20.24
N PHE A 197 3.36 -3.47 -19.91
CA PHE A 197 2.76 -2.75 -18.78
C PHE A 197 1.34 -2.27 -19.13
N PRO A 198 0.43 -2.21 -18.15
CA PRO A 198 -0.93 -1.74 -18.39
C PRO A 198 -0.95 -0.25 -18.76
N THR A 199 -1.66 0.09 -19.82
CA THR A 199 -1.94 1.47 -20.23
C THR A 199 -3.20 2.03 -19.57
N LYS A 200 -4.03 1.16 -18.99
CA LYS A 200 -5.25 1.53 -18.28
C LYS A 200 -5.05 1.30 -16.78
N PRO A 201 -5.71 2.09 -15.92
CA PRO A 201 -5.71 1.83 -14.49
C PRO A 201 -6.27 0.44 -14.21
N HIS A 202 -5.73 -0.23 -13.20
CA HIS A 202 -6.28 -1.46 -12.69
C HIS A 202 -7.76 -1.30 -12.33
N PRO A 203 -8.64 -2.24 -12.70
CA PRO A 203 -10.03 -2.19 -12.30
C PRO A 203 -10.16 -2.28 -10.77
N VAL A 204 -11.27 -1.75 -10.26
CA VAL A 204 -11.64 -1.94 -8.87
C VAL A 204 -12.02 -3.41 -8.66
N THR A 205 -11.36 -4.06 -7.72
CA THR A 205 -11.58 -5.48 -7.39
C THR A 205 -11.81 -5.62 -5.89
N TYR A 206 -12.67 -6.55 -5.50
CA TYR A 206 -13.02 -6.84 -4.12
C TYR A 206 -12.68 -8.29 -3.77
N TYR A 207 -12.12 -8.48 -2.59
CA TYR A 207 -11.79 -9.79 -2.05
C TYR A 207 -12.58 -10.05 -0.78
N SER A 208 -13.30 -11.16 -0.74
CA SER A 208 -14.16 -11.55 0.38
C SER A 208 -13.40 -12.12 1.58
N SER A 209 -12.12 -12.46 1.40
CA SER A 209 -11.26 -12.93 2.49
C SER A 209 -9.80 -12.57 2.23
N VAL A 210 -9.03 -12.48 3.32
CA VAL A 210 -7.62 -12.11 3.31
C VAL A 210 -6.84 -13.17 4.08
N GLU A 211 -5.68 -13.55 3.56
CA GLU A 211 -4.75 -14.43 4.30
C GLU A 211 -4.36 -13.80 5.64
N PRO A 212 -4.41 -14.55 6.76
CA PRO A 212 -3.97 -14.02 8.04
C PRO A 212 -2.54 -13.50 8.00
N LYS A 213 -2.30 -12.30 8.55
CA LYS A 213 -0.99 -11.64 8.58
C LYS A 213 -0.39 -11.31 7.20
N LEU A 214 -1.23 -11.21 6.15
CA LEU A 214 -0.78 -10.87 4.80
C LEU A 214 0.11 -9.63 4.76
N PHE A 215 -0.26 -8.57 5.48
CA PHE A 215 0.48 -7.32 5.53
C PHE A 215 1.87 -7.48 6.16
N GLU A 216 1.97 -8.20 7.28
CA GLU A 216 3.25 -8.50 7.92
C GLU A 216 4.13 -9.41 7.04
N THR A 217 3.53 -10.37 6.35
CA THR A 217 4.24 -11.23 5.41
C THR A 217 4.87 -10.43 4.26
N ILE A 218 4.16 -9.43 3.75
CA ILE A 218 4.67 -8.52 2.71
C ILE A 218 5.87 -7.71 3.24
N ILE A 219 5.78 -7.15 4.43
CA ILE A 219 6.87 -6.38 5.03
C ILE A 219 8.08 -7.28 5.27
N ASN A 220 7.90 -8.42 5.91
CA ASN A 220 8.97 -9.33 6.30
C ASN A 220 9.73 -9.91 5.11
N ARG A 221 9.10 -10.04 3.95
CA ARG A 221 9.75 -10.47 2.71
C ARG A 221 10.95 -9.59 2.35
N TYR A 222 10.85 -8.29 2.53
CA TYR A 222 11.92 -7.35 2.24
C TYR A 222 12.91 -7.21 3.38
N MET A 223 12.46 -7.40 4.61
CA MET A 223 13.34 -7.39 5.80
C MET A 223 14.33 -8.57 5.78
N SER A 224 13.87 -9.77 5.45
CA SER A 224 14.74 -10.97 5.37
C SER A 224 15.80 -10.87 4.26
N ASN A 225 15.48 -10.17 3.16
CA ASN A 225 16.42 -9.98 2.06
C ASN A 225 17.46 -8.87 2.31
N TYR A 226 17.14 -7.91 3.19
CA TYR A 226 18.01 -6.75 3.46
C TYR A 226 19.04 -7.03 4.57
N HIS A 227 18.75 -7.98 5.44
CA HIS A 227 19.62 -8.37 6.53
C HIS A 227 19.97 -9.85 6.41
N GLY A 228 21.15 -10.13 5.87
CA GLY A 228 21.87 -11.38 6.17
C GLY A 228 22.28 -11.46 7.66
N VAL A 229 21.54 -10.80 8.56
CA VAL A 229 21.74 -10.74 10.01
C VAL A 229 20.41 -11.07 10.67
N ASP A 230 20.44 -12.17 11.38
CA ASP A 230 19.34 -12.67 12.19
C ASP A 230 18.99 -11.66 13.31
N HIS A 231 17.92 -10.88 13.14
CA HIS A 231 17.45 -9.91 14.14
C HIS A 231 16.59 -10.54 15.26
N SER A 232 16.45 -11.86 15.32
CA SER A 232 15.79 -12.52 16.44
C SER A 232 16.55 -12.35 17.78
N ALA A 233 17.82 -11.97 17.73
CA ALA A 233 18.65 -11.68 18.91
C ALA A 233 18.55 -10.23 19.44
N GLY A 234 17.99 -9.29 18.69
CA GLY A 234 18.00 -7.87 19.04
C GLY A 234 16.88 -7.40 19.98
N HIS A 235 15.76 -8.10 20.02
CA HIS A 235 14.66 -7.72 20.91
C HIS A 235 14.79 -8.20 22.36
N ALA A 236 15.64 -9.21 22.60
CA ALA A 236 15.88 -9.71 23.98
C ALA A 236 16.83 -8.81 24.78
N THR A 237 17.66 -7.98 24.13
CA THR A 237 18.65 -7.12 24.81
C THR A 237 18.11 -5.74 25.20
N ALA A 238 17.06 -5.24 24.55
CA ALA A 238 16.47 -3.94 24.90
C ALA A 238 15.62 -4.00 26.19
N GLU A 239 14.93 -5.12 26.42
CA GLU A 239 14.17 -5.29 27.66
C GLU A 239 15.06 -5.58 28.88
N THR A 240 16.24 -6.20 28.69
CA THR A 240 17.18 -6.45 29.78
C THR A 240 17.95 -5.21 30.19
N HIS A 241 18.20 -4.24 29.30
CA HIS A 241 18.85 -2.97 29.67
C HIS A 241 17.90 -2.03 30.44
N ALA A 242 16.62 -1.97 30.07
CA ALA A 242 15.65 -1.18 30.80
C ALA A 242 15.37 -1.72 32.22
N ALA A 243 15.44 -3.02 32.42
CA ALA A 243 15.29 -3.65 33.74
C ALA A 243 16.53 -3.45 34.62
N ALA A 244 17.73 -3.36 34.03
CA ALA A 244 18.98 -3.14 34.78
C ALA A 244 19.16 -1.68 35.25
N GLU A 245 18.67 -0.69 34.49
CA GLU A 245 18.71 0.72 34.89
C GLU A 245 17.73 1.04 36.03
N HIS A 246 16.58 0.35 36.10
CA HIS A 246 15.64 0.53 37.22
C HIS A 246 16.10 -0.12 38.52
N ALA A 247 16.96 -1.12 38.46
CA ALA A 247 17.52 -1.76 39.67
C ALA A 247 18.70 -1.00 40.29
N ALA A 248 19.36 -0.13 39.51
CA ALA A 248 20.52 0.63 39.98
C ALA A 248 20.19 2.01 40.61
N GLN A 249 18.92 2.41 40.62
CA GLN A 249 18.46 3.67 41.20
C GLN A 249 17.68 3.50 42.52
N GLY A 250 17.72 2.34 43.12
CA GLY A 250 16.99 1.99 44.35
C GLY A 250 17.85 1.57 45.55
N GLU A 251 19.10 2.09 45.66
CA GLU A 251 19.90 2.04 46.90
C GLU A 251 20.35 3.43 47.30
#